data_e84d3ee7ec6a302c502ca4602c71f375
#
_entry.id   e84d3ee7ec6a302c502ca4602c71f375
#
_cell.length_a   1.000
_cell.length_b   1.000
_cell.length_c   1.000
_cell.angle_alpha   90.00
_cell.angle_beta   90.00
_cell.angle_gamma   90.00
#
_symmetry.space_group_name_H-M   'P 1'
#
loop_
_entity.id
_entity.type
_entity.pdbx_description
1 polymer ?
#
loop_
_entity_poly.entity_id
_entity_poly.type
_entity_poly.pdbx_seq_one_letter_code
_entity_poly.pdbx_strand_id
1 'polypeptide(L)'
;MGHMIIDGRKVEFTDEKNVLSVIRKAGINIPTLCYHSEVSTFGACRLCTVEDDRGRTFASCSEEPRDGMVIYTNSGRVKKYRKLIVELLLAAHCRDCTTCVKSGECILQELAHRLGVHEIRFENTREPRELDFSSPSIVRDPNKCILCGDCVRACEELQGIGALGFAFRGTDAMVMPAFNKKISETQCVNCGQCRVYCPTGAISIRTNMDEVWDALSDPDVRVVAQIAPAVRVAVGDAFGLPKGRSVMGKIVNVLHRMGFDEVYDTTFSADLTIMEETAEFLERVKKGENLPLLTSCCPAWVKFVTDQYQDFVPNISTCRSPQGMMS
;
A
#
# COMPACT_ATOMS: atom_id res chain seq x y z
N MET A 1 -5.32 0.98 -33.84
CA MET A 1 -5.39 2.45 -33.67
C MET A 1 -6.84 2.85 -33.90
N GLY A 2 -7.45 3.52 -32.96
CA GLY A 2 -8.83 3.95 -33.03
C GLY A 2 -9.00 5.32 -32.38
N HIS A 3 -10.23 5.86 -32.37
CA HIS A 3 -10.55 7.10 -31.71
C HIS A 3 -11.85 6.98 -30.92
N MET A 4 -11.94 7.73 -29.81
CA MET A 4 -13.15 7.89 -29.00
C MET A 4 -13.53 9.37 -28.94
N ILE A 5 -14.78 9.65 -28.68
CA ILE A 5 -15.27 11.00 -28.37
C ILE A 5 -15.55 11.05 -26.88
N ILE A 6 -14.76 11.83 -26.13
CA ILE A 6 -14.85 11.97 -24.68
C ILE A 6 -15.25 13.42 -24.36
N ASP A 7 -16.44 13.61 -23.78
CA ASP A 7 -17.01 14.92 -23.49
C ASP A 7 -16.94 15.89 -24.70
N GLY A 8 -17.22 15.37 -25.90
CA GLY A 8 -17.21 16.09 -27.18
C GLY A 8 -15.80 16.28 -27.81
N ARG A 9 -14.74 15.76 -27.20
CA ARG A 9 -13.36 15.84 -27.72
C ARG A 9 -12.95 14.52 -28.34
N LYS A 10 -12.36 14.55 -29.56
CA LYS A 10 -11.79 13.39 -30.20
C LYS A 10 -10.46 13.03 -29.54
N VAL A 11 -10.32 11.79 -29.07
CA VAL A 11 -9.14 11.24 -28.40
C VAL A 11 -8.72 9.96 -29.11
N GLU A 12 -7.48 9.90 -29.54
CA GLU A 12 -6.92 8.71 -30.20
C GLU A 12 -6.39 7.73 -29.15
N PHE A 13 -6.56 6.44 -29.43
CA PHE A 13 -6.01 5.35 -28.62
C PHE A 13 -5.36 4.29 -29.50
N THR A 14 -4.41 3.54 -28.94
CA THR A 14 -3.63 2.49 -29.62
C THR A 14 -3.74 1.15 -28.92
N ASP A 15 -3.21 1.06 -27.70
CA ASP A 15 -3.02 -0.14 -26.90
C ASP A 15 -3.54 0.01 -25.45
N GLU A 16 -4.28 1.09 -25.19
CA GLU A 16 -4.86 1.29 -23.88
C GLU A 16 -5.82 0.16 -23.51
N LYS A 17 -5.55 -0.51 -22.37
CA LYS A 17 -6.26 -1.71 -21.91
C LYS A 17 -7.75 -1.49 -21.62
N ASN A 18 -8.14 -0.26 -21.29
CA ASN A 18 -9.52 0.07 -20.92
C ASN A 18 -9.85 1.54 -21.19
N VAL A 19 -11.13 1.84 -21.19
CA VAL A 19 -11.67 3.20 -21.41
C VAL A 19 -11.13 4.21 -20.40
N LEU A 20 -10.90 3.81 -19.14
CA LEU A 20 -10.32 4.68 -18.11
C LEU A 20 -8.92 5.19 -18.50
N SER A 21 -8.09 4.32 -19.08
CA SER A 21 -6.75 4.70 -19.54
C SER A 21 -6.80 5.75 -20.65
N VAL A 22 -7.74 5.62 -21.58
CA VAL A 22 -7.95 6.63 -22.65
C VAL A 22 -8.43 7.95 -22.06
N ILE A 23 -9.35 7.92 -21.08
CA ILE A 23 -9.82 9.13 -20.38
C ILE A 23 -8.67 9.85 -19.68
N ARG A 24 -7.81 9.09 -18.97
CA ARG A 24 -6.62 9.64 -18.27
C ARG A 24 -5.60 10.22 -19.25
N LYS A 25 -5.37 9.56 -20.39
CA LYS A 25 -4.53 10.07 -21.48
C LYS A 25 -5.02 11.41 -22.02
N ALA A 26 -6.34 11.61 -22.06
CA ALA A 26 -6.97 12.89 -22.43
C ALA A 26 -6.83 13.99 -21.36
N GLY A 27 -6.15 13.75 -20.25
CA GLY A 27 -5.99 14.69 -19.14
C GLY A 27 -7.23 14.81 -18.25
N ILE A 28 -8.23 13.92 -18.39
CA ILE A 28 -9.46 13.94 -17.60
C ILE A 28 -9.28 13.05 -16.37
N ASN A 29 -9.35 13.64 -15.17
CA ASN A 29 -9.24 12.93 -13.92
C ASN A 29 -10.62 12.55 -13.37
N ILE A 30 -10.98 11.26 -13.51
CA ILE A 30 -12.14 10.66 -12.86
C ILE A 30 -11.72 9.81 -11.66
N PRO A 31 -12.50 9.79 -10.57
CA PRO A 31 -12.10 9.13 -9.34
C PRO A 31 -12.12 7.60 -9.47
N THR A 32 -11.19 6.97 -8.78
CA THR A 32 -11.12 5.50 -8.58
C THR A 32 -10.67 5.20 -7.16
N LEU A 33 -11.14 4.09 -6.58
CA LEU A 33 -10.70 3.58 -5.28
C LEU A 33 -10.26 2.11 -5.34
N CYS A 34 -10.41 1.46 -6.50
CA CYS A 34 -10.06 0.04 -6.64
C CYS A 34 -9.32 -0.27 -7.96
N TYR A 35 -8.73 0.74 -8.59
CA TYR A 35 -8.04 0.56 -9.86
C TYR A 35 -6.58 1.02 -9.74
N HIS A 36 -5.68 0.09 -10.01
CA HIS A 36 -4.27 0.33 -10.22
C HIS A 36 -3.81 -0.38 -11.50
N SER A 37 -2.89 0.24 -12.23
CA SER A 37 -2.38 -0.29 -13.52
C SER A 37 -1.60 -1.59 -13.34
N GLU A 38 -1.02 -1.79 -12.16
CA GLU A 38 -0.09 -2.88 -11.84
C GLU A 38 -0.78 -4.18 -11.41
N VAL A 39 -2.07 -4.13 -11.13
CA VAL A 39 -2.87 -5.30 -10.69
C VAL A 39 -4.10 -5.47 -11.56
N SER A 40 -4.69 -6.66 -11.52
CA SER A 40 -5.90 -6.97 -12.27
C SER A 40 -7.06 -6.00 -11.97
N THR A 41 -7.96 -5.84 -12.92
CA THR A 41 -9.13 -4.95 -12.75
C THR A 41 -10.22 -5.66 -11.97
N PHE A 42 -10.66 -5.06 -10.86
CA PHE A 42 -11.70 -5.62 -9.99
C PHE A 42 -13.08 -4.97 -10.19
N GLY A 43 -13.13 -3.65 -10.47
CA GLY A 43 -14.37 -2.93 -10.77
C GLY A 43 -15.34 -2.75 -9.59
N ALA A 44 -14.88 -2.98 -8.35
CA ALA A 44 -15.75 -2.96 -7.16
C ALA A 44 -16.28 -1.57 -6.79
N CYS A 45 -15.45 -0.53 -6.84
CA CYS A 45 -15.82 0.79 -6.31
C CYS A 45 -16.83 1.56 -7.20
N ARG A 46 -16.93 1.25 -8.49
CA ARG A 46 -17.83 1.89 -9.48
C ARG A 46 -17.69 3.40 -9.66
N LEU A 47 -16.69 4.04 -9.04
CA LEU A 47 -16.49 5.50 -9.12
C LEU A 47 -16.05 5.97 -10.51
N CYS A 48 -15.40 5.09 -11.28
CA CYS A 48 -15.01 5.36 -12.66
C CYS A 48 -16.17 5.28 -13.66
N THR A 49 -17.42 5.20 -13.20
CA THR A 49 -18.62 5.14 -14.05
C THR A 49 -18.65 6.33 -15.01
N VAL A 50 -18.94 6.04 -16.27
CA VAL A 50 -19.20 6.99 -17.37
C VAL A 50 -20.52 6.66 -18.02
N GLU A 51 -21.03 7.56 -18.87
CA GLU A 51 -22.29 7.40 -19.61
C GLU A 51 -21.99 7.39 -21.12
N ASP A 52 -22.61 6.48 -21.88
CA ASP A 52 -22.51 6.49 -23.35
C ASP A 52 -23.56 7.40 -23.99
N ASP A 53 -23.53 7.52 -25.31
CA ASP A 53 -24.47 8.32 -26.12
C ASP A 53 -25.93 7.82 -26.07
N ARG A 54 -26.16 6.57 -25.61
CA ARG A 54 -27.45 5.95 -25.41
C ARG A 54 -27.98 6.08 -23.97
N GLY A 55 -27.23 6.76 -23.10
CA GLY A 55 -27.58 6.91 -21.70
C GLY A 55 -27.29 5.68 -20.83
N ARG A 56 -26.59 4.67 -21.34
CA ARG A 56 -26.12 3.52 -20.55
C ARG A 56 -24.89 3.92 -19.74
N THR A 57 -24.86 3.53 -18.48
CA THR A 57 -23.72 3.77 -17.59
C THR A 57 -22.91 2.50 -17.36
N PHE A 58 -21.58 2.62 -17.37
CA PHE A 58 -20.67 1.49 -17.15
C PHE A 58 -19.38 1.93 -16.45
N ALA A 59 -18.64 0.99 -15.87
CA ALA A 59 -17.36 1.26 -15.24
C ALA A 59 -16.24 1.29 -16.31
N SER A 60 -15.65 2.45 -16.52
CA SER A 60 -14.62 2.65 -17.56
C SER A 60 -13.33 1.84 -17.32
N CYS A 61 -13.05 1.40 -16.09
CA CYS A 61 -11.87 0.57 -15.80
C CYS A 61 -11.99 -0.87 -16.31
N SER A 62 -13.21 -1.36 -16.55
CA SER A 62 -13.48 -2.75 -16.97
C SER A 62 -14.06 -2.88 -18.38
N GLU A 63 -14.12 -1.80 -19.12
CA GLU A 63 -14.61 -1.79 -20.51
C GLU A 63 -13.45 -1.48 -21.47
N GLU A 64 -13.34 -2.25 -22.55
CA GLU A 64 -12.35 -2.01 -23.59
C GLU A 64 -12.73 -0.82 -24.48
N PRO A 65 -11.78 0.02 -24.92
CA PRO A 65 -12.06 1.11 -25.83
C PRO A 65 -12.41 0.57 -27.23
N ARG A 66 -13.40 1.17 -27.87
CA ARG A 66 -13.84 0.82 -29.22
C ARG A 66 -13.83 2.05 -30.11
N ASP A 67 -13.45 1.86 -31.39
CA ASP A 67 -13.45 2.94 -32.36
C ASP A 67 -14.84 3.56 -32.52
N GLY A 68 -14.90 4.88 -32.55
CA GLY A 68 -16.15 5.65 -32.60
C GLY A 68 -16.96 5.69 -31.32
N MET A 69 -16.48 5.11 -30.21
CA MET A 69 -17.21 5.16 -28.93
C MET A 69 -17.36 6.61 -28.42
N VAL A 70 -18.58 6.99 -28.04
CA VAL A 70 -18.90 8.29 -27.47
C VAL A 70 -19.22 8.13 -26.00
N ILE A 71 -18.54 8.89 -25.13
CA ILE A 71 -18.75 8.83 -23.68
C ILE A 71 -18.76 10.22 -23.03
N TYR A 72 -19.50 10.30 -21.93
CA TYR A 72 -19.61 11.47 -21.07
C TYR A 72 -19.09 11.13 -19.67
N THR A 73 -18.06 11.85 -19.24
CA THR A 73 -17.41 11.60 -17.95
C THR A 73 -18.02 12.37 -16.79
N ASN A 74 -18.81 13.41 -17.09
CA ASN A 74 -19.30 14.39 -16.11
C ASN A 74 -20.77 14.80 -16.31
N SER A 75 -21.61 13.90 -16.84
CA SER A 75 -23.06 14.15 -16.98
C SER A 75 -23.74 14.28 -15.61
N GLY A 76 -24.93 14.89 -15.59
CA GLY A 76 -25.70 15.01 -14.35
C GLY A 76 -26.04 13.65 -13.70
N ARG A 77 -26.22 12.60 -14.51
CA ARG A 77 -26.46 11.23 -14.05
C ARG A 77 -25.21 10.65 -13.41
N VAL A 78 -24.04 10.77 -14.07
CA VAL A 78 -22.75 10.29 -13.54
C VAL A 78 -22.40 10.97 -12.22
N LYS A 79 -22.62 12.29 -12.09
CA LYS A 79 -22.41 13.03 -10.82
C LYS A 79 -23.30 12.47 -9.70
N LYS A 80 -24.58 12.24 -9.96
CA LYS A 80 -25.50 11.67 -8.98
C LYS A 80 -25.07 10.26 -8.55
N TYR A 81 -24.65 9.42 -9.48
CA TYR A 81 -24.17 8.07 -9.16
C TYR A 81 -22.90 8.10 -8.30
N ARG A 82 -21.90 8.90 -8.66
CA ARG A 82 -20.69 9.02 -7.86
C ARG A 82 -20.97 9.51 -6.44
N LYS A 83 -21.85 10.51 -6.29
CA LYS A 83 -22.29 10.99 -4.97
C LYS A 83 -22.94 9.86 -4.16
N LEU A 84 -23.88 9.13 -4.76
CA LEU A 84 -24.57 8.00 -4.12
C LEU A 84 -23.59 6.89 -3.73
N ILE A 85 -22.61 6.55 -4.59
CA ILE A 85 -21.59 5.53 -4.31
C ILE A 85 -20.75 5.94 -3.10
N VAL A 86 -20.29 7.19 -3.05
CA VAL A 86 -19.48 7.68 -1.91
C VAL A 86 -20.33 7.70 -0.63
N GLU A 87 -21.59 8.07 -0.69
CA GLU A 87 -22.53 8.02 0.44
C GLU A 87 -22.68 6.58 0.97
N LEU A 88 -22.86 5.58 0.08
CA LEU A 88 -22.95 4.17 0.45
C LEU A 88 -21.64 3.64 1.06
N LEU A 89 -20.47 4.03 0.51
CA LEU A 89 -19.19 3.67 1.08
C LEU A 89 -19.00 4.24 2.49
N LEU A 90 -19.44 5.49 2.70
CA LEU A 90 -19.39 6.16 4.01
C LEU A 90 -20.41 5.57 5.00
N ALA A 91 -21.55 5.09 4.53
CA ALA A 91 -22.54 4.43 5.39
C ALA A 91 -21.94 3.17 6.06
N ALA A 92 -21.14 2.41 5.31
CA ALA A 92 -20.48 1.20 5.81
C ALA A 92 -19.10 1.45 6.46
N HIS A 93 -18.69 2.70 6.65
CA HIS A 93 -17.39 3.10 7.17
C HIS A 93 -17.53 3.71 8.58
N CYS A 94 -16.56 3.52 9.48
CA CYS A 94 -16.62 4.01 10.86
C CYS A 94 -16.69 5.54 10.98
N ARG A 95 -16.17 6.29 10.02
CA ARG A 95 -16.19 7.77 9.96
C ARG A 95 -15.45 8.51 11.08
N ASP A 96 -14.60 7.83 11.84
CA ASP A 96 -13.80 8.43 12.93
C ASP A 96 -12.58 9.16 12.34
N CYS A 97 -12.84 10.14 11.47
CA CYS A 97 -11.81 10.80 10.67
C CYS A 97 -10.80 11.56 11.51
N THR A 98 -11.21 12.15 12.63
CA THR A 98 -10.34 12.96 13.49
C THR A 98 -9.23 12.15 14.17
N THR A 99 -9.48 10.88 14.43
CA THR A 99 -8.51 9.94 15.04
C THR A 99 -7.90 8.97 14.03
N CYS A 100 -8.26 9.09 12.76
CA CYS A 100 -7.82 8.17 11.72
C CYS A 100 -6.39 8.51 11.25
N VAL A 101 -5.53 7.51 11.14
CA VAL A 101 -4.16 7.64 10.61
C VAL A 101 -4.09 8.14 9.16
N LYS A 102 -5.21 8.13 8.42
CA LYS A 102 -5.34 8.65 7.06
C LYS A 102 -6.05 10.01 7.00
N SER A 103 -6.30 10.66 8.14
CA SER A 103 -6.94 11.98 8.16
C SER A 103 -6.14 13.00 7.35
N GLY A 104 -6.81 13.74 6.49
CA GLY A 104 -6.15 14.71 5.57
C GLY A 104 -5.57 14.11 4.29
N GLU A 105 -5.28 12.80 4.25
CA GLU A 105 -4.73 12.09 3.07
C GLU A 105 -5.67 10.98 2.55
N CYS A 106 -6.88 10.92 3.04
CA CYS A 106 -7.85 9.89 2.69
C CYS A 106 -8.61 10.24 1.41
N ILE A 107 -8.45 9.42 0.36
CA ILE A 107 -9.14 9.62 -0.92
C ILE A 107 -10.67 9.57 -0.75
N LEU A 108 -11.19 8.74 0.15
CA LEU A 108 -12.62 8.68 0.43
C LEU A 108 -13.14 9.97 1.07
N GLN A 109 -12.38 10.56 2.00
CA GLN A 109 -12.68 11.83 2.64
C GLN A 109 -12.66 12.99 1.62
N GLU A 110 -11.63 13.04 0.77
CA GLU A 110 -11.52 14.03 -0.33
C GLU A 110 -12.72 13.92 -1.28
N LEU A 111 -13.10 12.70 -1.68
CA LEU A 111 -14.22 12.46 -2.56
C LEU A 111 -15.56 12.87 -1.93
N ALA A 112 -15.75 12.62 -0.65
CA ALA A 112 -16.94 13.06 0.07
C ALA A 112 -17.10 14.58 0.02
N HIS A 113 -16.03 15.31 0.29
CA HIS A 113 -16.00 16.76 0.23
C HIS A 113 -16.24 17.26 -1.22
N ARG A 114 -15.50 16.74 -2.19
CA ARG A 114 -15.57 17.16 -3.61
C ARG A 114 -16.93 16.90 -4.24
N LEU A 115 -17.63 15.83 -3.84
CA LEU A 115 -18.96 15.47 -4.35
C LEU A 115 -20.10 16.05 -3.52
N GLY A 116 -19.81 16.84 -2.48
CA GLY A 116 -20.80 17.48 -1.62
C GLY A 116 -21.67 16.47 -0.87
N VAL A 117 -21.07 15.42 -0.29
CA VAL A 117 -21.75 14.47 0.58
C VAL A 117 -21.75 15.05 2.00
N HIS A 118 -22.85 15.66 2.41
CA HIS A 118 -23.00 16.29 3.73
C HIS A 118 -23.86 15.46 4.68
N GLU A 119 -24.65 14.55 4.13
CA GLU A 119 -25.56 13.68 4.86
C GLU A 119 -25.41 12.24 4.37
N ILE A 120 -25.55 11.29 5.27
CA ILE A 120 -25.53 9.86 4.98
C ILE A 120 -26.91 9.31 5.33
N ARG A 121 -27.70 9.03 4.30
CA ARG A 121 -29.09 8.57 4.42
C ARG A 121 -29.24 7.08 4.71
N PHE A 122 -28.17 6.32 4.56
CA PHE A 122 -28.16 4.86 4.73
C PHE A 122 -27.65 4.48 6.09
N GLU A 123 -28.31 3.53 6.74
CA GLU A 123 -27.87 2.95 8.00
C GLU A 123 -26.67 2.01 7.79
N ASN A 124 -25.79 2.00 8.80
CA ASN A 124 -24.71 1.01 8.83
C ASN A 124 -25.29 -0.31 9.36
N THR A 125 -25.29 -1.32 8.51
CA THR A 125 -25.74 -2.68 8.86
C THR A 125 -24.59 -3.62 9.21
N ARG A 126 -23.34 -3.12 9.21
CA ARG A 126 -22.16 -3.92 9.57
C ARG A 126 -21.94 -3.90 11.07
N GLU A 127 -21.76 -5.07 11.65
CA GLU A 127 -21.33 -5.19 13.03
C GLU A 127 -19.88 -4.71 13.18
N PRO A 128 -19.56 -3.96 14.26
CA PRO A 128 -18.18 -3.58 14.58
C PRO A 128 -17.28 -4.82 14.72
N ARG A 129 -16.06 -4.72 14.24
CA ARG A 129 -15.09 -5.81 14.24
C ARG A 129 -13.84 -5.39 14.98
N GLU A 130 -13.19 -6.37 15.62
CA GLU A 130 -11.95 -6.15 16.34
C GLU A 130 -10.80 -5.80 15.38
N LEU A 131 -9.91 -4.95 15.87
CA LEU A 131 -8.67 -4.61 15.19
C LEU A 131 -7.66 -5.75 15.35
N ASP A 132 -6.90 -6.01 14.30
CA ASP A 132 -5.81 -6.99 14.32
C ASP A 132 -4.45 -6.28 14.47
N PHE A 133 -3.89 -6.35 15.68
CA PHE A 133 -2.56 -5.81 16.05
C PHE A 133 -1.47 -6.89 16.08
N SER A 134 -1.74 -8.09 15.60
CA SER A 134 -0.84 -9.23 15.77
C SER A 134 0.45 -9.12 14.95
N SER A 135 0.43 -8.38 13.82
CA SER A 135 1.63 -8.17 13.00
C SER A 135 2.59 -7.18 13.65
N PRO A 136 3.91 -7.38 13.54
CA PRO A 136 4.91 -6.40 13.97
C PRO A 136 4.97 -5.17 13.07
N SER A 137 4.43 -5.21 11.85
CA SER A 137 4.59 -4.15 10.85
C SER A 137 3.30 -3.40 10.48
N ILE A 138 2.15 -4.07 10.53
CA ILE A 138 0.86 -3.49 10.13
C ILE A 138 -0.22 -3.70 11.18
N VAL A 139 -1.15 -2.76 11.21
CA VAL A 139 -2.42 -2.86 11.94
C VAL A 139 -3.56 -2.95 10.93
N ARG A 140 -4.51 -3.84 11.16
CA ARG A 140 -5.70 -3.99 10.33
C ARG A 140 -6.94 -3.57 11.10
N ASP A 141 -7.69 -2.62 10.52
CA ASP A 141 -8.98 -2.15 11.03
C ASP A 141 -10.08 -2.46 9.99
N PRO A 142 -10.82 -3.57 10.14
CA PRO A 142 -11.87 -3.95 9.20
C PRO A 142 -13.00 -2.93 9.10
N ASN A 143 -13.21 -2.08 10.13
CA ASN A 143 -14.28 -1.08 10.17
C ASN A 143 -14.03 0.08 9.20
N LYS A 144 -12.80 0.24 8.74
CA LYS A 144 -12.37 1.23 7.72
C LYS A 144 -12.28 0.64 6.32
N CYS A 145 -12.61 -0.63 6.14
CA CYS A 145 -12.48 -1.32 4.87
C CYS A 145 -13.66 -1.04 3.94
N ILE A 146 -13.37 -0.59 2.72
CA ILE A 146 -14.36 -0.32 1.65
C ILE A 146 -14.47 -1.48 0.64
N LEU A 147 -13.86 -2.62 0.91
CA LEU A 147 -13.89 -3.82 0.06
C LEU A 147 -13.39 -3.58 -1.39
N CYS A 148 -12.42 -2.70 -1.58
CA CYS A 148 -11.85 -2.43 -2.90
C CYS A 148 -11.01 -3.58 -3.47
N GLY A 149 -10.50 -4.48 -2.63
CA GLY A 149 -9.69 -5.62 -3.02
C GLY A 149 -8.24 -5.31 -3.41
N ASP A 150 -7.79 -4.06 -3.30
CA ASP A 150 -6.45 -3.67 -3.72
C ASP A 150 -5.36 -4.37 -2.90
N CYS A 151 -5.55 -4.48 -1.57
CA CYS A 151 -4.62 -5.18 -0.69
C CYS A 151 -4.55 -6.69 -0.97
N VAL A 152 -5.67 -7.31 -1.37
CA VAL A 152 -5.73 -8.73 -1.74
C VAL A 152 -4.92 -8.96 -3.00
N ARG A 153 -5.21 -8.19 -4.06
CA ARG A 153 -4.51 -8.31 -5.35
C ARG A 153 -3.03 -7.94 -5.24
N ALA A 154 -2.68 -6.89 -4.50
CA ALA A 154 -1.28 -6.55 -4.27
C ALA A 154 -0.53 -7.67 -3.53
N CYS A 155 -1.18 -8.34 -2.56
CA CYS A 155 -0.57 -9.45 -1.83
C CYS A 155 -0.41 -10.70 -2.70
N GLU A 156 -1.38 -11.00 -3.55
CA GLU A 156 -1.40 -12.20 -4.39
C GLU A 156 -0.63 -11.99 -5.70
N GLU A 157 -0.97 -10.94 -6.47
CA GLU A 157 -0.47 -10.77 -7.84
C GLU A 157 0.94 -10.16 -7.89
N LEU A 158 1.28 -9.23 -6.96
CA LEU A 158 2.59 -8.58 -6.95
C LEU A 158 3.58 -9.25 -6.01
N GLN A 159 3.11 -9.70 -4.85
CA GLN A 159 3.98 -10.29 -3.82
C GLN A 159 4.01 -11.82 -3.85
N GLY A 160 3.06 -12.47 -4.52
CA GLY A 160 2.97 -13.92 -4.60
C GLY A 160 2.68 -14.62 -3.25
N ILE A 161 2.12 -13.90 -2.26
CA ILE A 161 1.95 -14.40 -0.88
C ILE A 161 0.53 -14.84 -0.60
N GLY A 162 -0.48 -14.05 -1.03
CA GLY A 162 -1.89 -14.41 -0.85
C GLY A 162 -2.37 -14.51 0.61
N ALA A 163 -1.76 -13.74 1.55
CA ALA A 163 -2.12 -13.79 2.96
C ALA A 163 -3.52 -13.21 3.27
N LEU A 164 -4.09 -12.43 2.36
CA LEU A 164 -5.41 -11.80 2.48
C LEU A 164 -6.33 -12.26 1.38
N GLY A 165 -7.60 -12.49 1.71
CA GLY A 165 -8.64 -12.86 0.76
C GLY A 165 -10.00 -12.27 1.15
N PHE A 166 -10.99 -12.42 0.27
CA PHE A 166 -12.37 -12.11 0.60
C PHE A 166 -13.01 -13.29 1.31
N ALA A 167 -13.77 -12.98 2.36
CA ALA A 167 -14.58 -13.96 3.07
C ALA A 167 -16.01 -13.44 3.21
N PHE A 168 -16.95 -14.38 3.38
CA PHE A 168 -18.39 -14.14 3.50
C PHE A 168 -19.00 -13.45 2.27
N ARG A 169 -20.23 -12.99 2.39
CA ARG A 169 -20.98 -12.32 1.31
C ARG A 169 -21.99 -11.33 1.87
N GLY A 170 -22.52 -10.46 1.01
CA GLY A 170 -23.49 -9.43 1.42
C GLY A 170 -22.88 -8.44 2.39
N THR A 171 -23.60 -8.09 3.44
CA THR A 171 -23.18 -7.15 4.48
C THR A 171 -22.01 -7.67 5.30
N ASP A 172 -21.89 -8.99 5.42
CA ASP A 172 -20.81 -9.65 6.20
C ASP A 172 -19.49 -9.77 5.44
N ALA A 173 -19.49 -9.48 4.13
CA ALA A 173 -18.29 -9.54 3.31
C ALA A 173 -17.14 -8.74 3.96
N MET A 174 -15.97 -9.36 4.01
CA MET A 174 -14.77 -8.73 4.56
C MET A 174 -13.49 -9.26 3.90
N VAL A 175 -12.44 -8.44 4.02
CA VAL A 175 -11.08 -8.86 3.68
C VAL A 175 -10.40 -9.36 4.96
N MET A 176 -9.92 -10.59 4.93
CA MET A 176 -9.30 -11.23 6.09
C MET A 176 -8.33 -12.35 5.67
N PRO A 177 -7.46 -12.81 6.56
CA PRO A 177 -6.74 -14.05 6.38
C PRO A 177 -7.67 -15.28 6.35
N ALA A 178 -7.20 -16.36 5.72
CA ALA A 178 -7.94 -17.62 5.71
C ALA A 178 -8.30 -18.11 7.13
N PHE A 179 -9.50 -18.68 7.27
CA PHE A 179 -10.01 -19.25 8.54
C PHE A 179 -10.10 -18.25 9.70
N ASN A 180 -10.23 -16.96 9.42
CA ASN A 180 -10.27 -15.88 10.42
C ASN A 180 -9.07 -15.87 11.39
N LYS A 181 -7.91 -16.33 10.91
CA LYS A 181 -6.66 -16.27 11.67
C LYS A 181 -6.20 -14.82 11.85
N LYS A 182 -5.39 -14.59 12.86
CA LYS A 182 -4.63 -13.34 12.97
C LYS A 182 -3.59 -13.28 11.86
N ILE A 183 -3.26 -12.08 11.38
CA ILE A 183 -2.31 -11.93 10.26
C ILE A 183 -0.93 -12.52 10.59
N SER A 184 -0.51 -12.48 11.86
CA SER A 184 0.74 -13.09 12.33
C SER A 184 0.79 -14.62 12.21
N GLU A 185 -0.37 -15.28 12.14
CA GLU A 185 -0.50 -16.74 12.05
C GLU A 185 -0.54 -17.23 10.60
N THR A 186 -0.26 -16.34 9.65
CA THR A 186 -0.31 -16.62 8.22
C THR A 186 1.08 -16.56 7.59
N GLN A 187 1.15 -16.84 6.30
CA GLN A 187 2.38 -16.68 5.51
C GLN A 187 2.73 -15.22 5.20
N CYS A 188 2.12 -14.26 5.91
CA CYS A 188 2.43 -12.85 5.74
C CYS A 188 3.91 -12.58 6.04
N VAL A 189 4.62 -12.02 5.07
CA VAL A 189 6.05 -11.68 5.19
C VAL A 189 6.30 -10.28 5.74
N ASN A 190 5.27 -9.59 6.19
CA ASN A 190 5.33 -8.25 6.78
C ASN A 190 5.91 -7.16 5.85
N CYS A 191 5.79 -7.31 4.53
CA CYS A 191 6.33 -6.36 3.55
C CYS A 191 5.61 -5.01 3.50
N GLY A 192 4.40 -4.89 4.04
CA GLY A 192 3.63 -3.64 4.11
C GLY A 192 2.98 -3.18 2.78
N GLN A 193 3.12 -3.90 1.68
CA GLN A 193 2.58 -3.48 0.38
C GLN A 193 1.06 -3.29 0.41
N CYS A 194 0.33 -4.14 1.13
CA CYS A 194 -1.11 -4.00 1.31
C CYS A 194 -1.53 -2.62 1.88
N ARG A 195 -0.68 -1.98 2.70
CA ARG A 195 -0.89 -0.62 3.22
C ARG A 195 -0.72 0.43 2.12
N VAL A 196 0.25 0.26 1.23
CA VAL A 196 0.52 1.22 0.13
C VAL A 196 -0.68 1.29 -0.81
N TYR A 197 -1.30 0.15 -1.09
CA TYR A 197 -2.48 0.06 -1.97
C TYR A 197 -3.80 0.40 -1.27
N CYS A 198 -3.85 0.46 0.07
CA CYS A 198 -5.09 0.74 0.80
C CYS A 198 -5.50 2.21 0.65
N PRO A 199 -6.66 2.53 0.03
CA PRO A 199 -7.11 3.91 -0.18
C PRO A 199 -7.68 4.56 1.08
N THR A 200 -7.90 3.76 2.13
CA THR A 200 -8.44 4.21 3.43
C THR A 200 -7.48 3.86 4.57
N GLY A 201 -7.87 4.09 5.80
CA GLY A 201 -7.12 3.71 7.00
C GLY A 201 -7.33 2.27 7.46
N ALA A 202 -7.86 1.37 6.61
CA ALA A 202 -8.14 -0.02 6.97
C ALA A 202 -6.87 -0.85 7.20
N ILE A 203 -5.76 -0.48 6.59
CA ILE A 203 -4.44 -1.03 6.86
C ILE A 203 -3.50 0.14 7.12
N SER A 204 -2.87 0.15 8.27
CA SER A 204 -1.91 1.17 8.68
C SER A 204 -0.58 0.53 9.10
N ILE A 205 0.45 1.34 9.21
CA ILE A 205 1.74 0.90 9.79
C ILE A 205 1.56 0.82 11.30
N ARG A 206 2.12 -0.22 11.91
CA ARG A 206 2.29 -0.26 13.36
C ARG A 206 3.43 0.70 13.72
N THR A 207 3.11 1.72 14.48
CA THR A 207 4.08 2.72 14.93
C THR A 207 4.58 2.36 16.34
N ASN A 208 5.83 2.70 16.61
CA ASN A 208 6.45 2.65 17.94
C ASN A 208 6.80 4.06 18.43
N MET A 209 6.09 5.07 17.96
CA MET A 209 6.42 6.46 18.28
C MET A 209 6.28 6.76 19.78
N ASP A 210 5.26 6.20 20.44
CA ASP A 210 5.01 6.43 21.84
C ASP A 210 6.17 5.84 22.68
N GLU A 211 6.58 4.60 22.37
CA GLU A 211 7.70 3.94 23.06
C GLU A 211 9.02 4.71 22.87
N VAL A 212 9.24 5.32 21.69
CA VAL A 212 10.42 6.15 21.44
C VAL A 212 10.36 7.45 22.24
N TRP A 213 9.19 8.12 22.30
CA TRP A 213 9.04 9.33 23.11
C TRP A 213 9.18 9.05 24.60
N ASP A 214 8.67 7.94 25.08
CA ASP A 214 8.84 7.51 26.47
C ASP A 214 10.32 7.30 26.78
N ALA A 215 11.05 6.59 25.89
CA ALA A 215 12.48 6.36 26.04
C ALA A 215 13.30 7.67 26.01
N LEU A 216 12.98 8.61 25.11
CA LEU A 216 13.64 9.92 25.03
C LEU A 216 13.36 10.80 26.27
N SER A 217 12.28 10.53 26.99
CA SER A 217 11.90 11.29 28.19
C SER A 217 12.51 10.72 29.47
N ASP A 218 13.05 9.50 29.42
CA ASP A 218 13.67 8.82 30.55
C ASP A 218 15.18 9.13 30.59
N PRO A 219 15.70 9.86 31.62
CA PRO A 219 17.11 10.21 31.70
C PRO A 219 18.04 9.03 31.93
N ASP A 220 17.53 7.88 32.36
CA ASP A 220 18.33 6.67 32.61
C ASP A 220 18.44 5.77 31.36
N VAL A 221 17.74 6.12 30.27
CA VAL A 221 17.73 5.37 29.01
C VAL A 221 18.56 6.08 27.96
N ARG A 222 19.59 5.37 27.44
CA ARG A 222 20.37 5.84 26.28
C ARG A 222 19.66 5.45 24.98
N VAL A 223 19.29 6.44 24.17
CA VAL A 223 18.52 6.25 22.95
C VAL A 223 19.43 6.42 21.73
N VAL A 224 19.54 5.37 20.92
CA VAL A 224 20.40 5.32 19.73
C VAL A 224 19.54 5.15 18.49
N ALA A 225 19.83 5.88 17.43
CA ALA A 225 19.17 5.73 16.13
C ALA A 225 20.14 5.20 15.06
N GLN A 226 19.63 4.35 14.18
CA GLN A 226 20.30 4.01 12.92
C GLN A 226 19.41 4.40 11.74
N ILE A 227 20.00 4.96 10.70
CA ILE A 227 19.32 5.52 9.54
C ILE A 227 19.56 4.64 8.33
N ALA A 228 18.48 4.05 7.78
CA ALA A 228 18.56 3.27 6.55
C ALA A 228 18.89 4.13 5.32
N PRO A 229 19.62 3.62 4.31
CA PRO A 229 19.99 4.36 3.12
C PRO A 229 18.83 5.00 2.36
N ALA A 230 17.68 4.32 2.28
CA ALA A 230 16.48 4.84 1.63
C ALA A 230 15.89 6.07 2.36
N VAL A 231 15.91 6.07 3.70
CA VAL A 231 15.34 7.14 4.53
C VAL A 231 16.07 8.46 4.32
N ARG A 232 17.41 8.45 4.24
CA ARG A 232 18.21 9.67 4.04
C ARG A 232 17.91 10.41 2.73
N VAL A 233 17.30 9.71 1.77
CA VAL A 233 16.87 10.29 0.48
C VAL A 233 15.39 10.64 0.52
N ALA A 234 14.53 9.73 1.00
CA ALA A 234 13.08 9.90 0.99
C ALA A 234 12.57 11.03 1.91
N VAL A 235 13.22 11.24 3.06
CA VAL A 235 12.83 12.32 3.99
C VAL A 235 12.92 13.69 3.33
N GLY A 236 13.91 13.92 2.47
CA GLY A 236 14.06 15.18 1.73
C GLY A 236 12.85 15.49 0.85
N ASP A 237 12.28 14.47 0.21
CA ASP A 237 11.10 14.61 -0.66
C ASP A 237 9.87 15.09 0.13
N ALA A 238 9.68 14.57 1.36
CA ALA A 238 8.58 14.97 2.24
C ALA A 238 8.63 16.46 2.65
N PHE A 239 9.83 17.06 2.63
CA PHE A 239 10.04 18.47 2.91
C PHE A 239 10.21 19.33 1.65
N GLY A 240 9.83 18.82 0.48
CA GLY A 240 9.88 19.55 -0.79
C GLY A 240 11.28 19.82 -1.33
N LEU A 241 12.29 19.10 -0.86
CA LEU A 241 13.65 19.19 -1.41
C LEU A 241 13.74 18.45 -2.76
N PRO A 242 14.76 18.77 -3.59
CA PRO A 242 14.93 18.05 -4.87
C PRO A 242 15.01 16.53 -4.67
N LYS A 243 14.26 15.80 -5.46
CA LYS A 243 14.20 14.33 -5.39
C LYS A 243 15.58 13.69 -5.52
N GLY A 244 15.81 12.64 -4.74
CA GLY A 244 17.08 11.92 -4.76
C GLY A 244 18.22 12.59 -4.00
N ARG A 245 18.01 13.75 -3.36
CA ARG A 245 19.04 14.43 -2.57
C ARG A 245 19.20 13.80 -1.20
N SER A 246 20.39 13.34 -0.87
CA SER A 246 20.71 12.89 0.48
C SER A 246 20.66 14.07 1.47
N VAL A 247 19.92 13.89 2.56
CA VAL A 247 19.79 14.86 3.65
C VAL A 247 20.33 14.33 4.99
N MET A 248 21.25 13.36 4.93
CA MET A 248 21.81 12.67 6.10
C MET A 248 22.23 13.60 7.22
N GLY A 249 23.06 14.62 6.92
CA GLY A 249 23.52 15.56 7.94
C GLY A 249 22.40 16.37 8.60
N LYS A 250 21.29 16.63 7.87
CA LYS A 250 20.12 17.29 8.45
C LYS A 250 19.36 16.35 9.38
N ILE A 251 19.21 15.08 8.99
CA ILE A 251 18.55 14.06 9.82
C ILE A 251 19.31 13.86 11.13
N VAL A 252 20.63 13.69 11.06
CA VAL A 252 21.51 13.54 12.25
C VAL A 252 21.32 14.73 13.20
N ASN A 253 21.38 15.96 12.68
CA ASN A 253 21.20 17.15 13.51
C ASN A 253 19.81 17.21 14.17
N VAL A 254 18.75 16.86 13.42
CA VAL A 254 17.38 16.84 13.97
C VAL A 254 17.26 15.80 15.07
N LEU A 255 17.75 14.58 14.86
CA LEU A 255 17.68 13.51 15.87
C LEU A 255 18.42 13.87 17.15
N HIS A 256 19.63 14.44 17.08
CA HIS A 256 20.33 14.94 18.27
C HIS A 256 19.54 16.05 18.97
N ARG A 257 18.88 16.95 18.22
CA ARG A 257 18.04 18.01 18.82
C ARG A 257 16.75 17.44 19.45
N MET A 258 16.29 16.28 19.03
CA MET A 258 15.16 15.58 19.64
C MET A 258 15.55 14.82 20.91
N GLY A 259 16.86 14.66 21.21
CA GLY A 259 17.34 13.99 22.40
C GLY A 259 17.97 12.62 22.17
N PHE A 260 18.17 12.18 20.92
CA PHE A 260 18.92 10.96 20.65
C PHE A 260 20.40 11.15 21.01
N ASP A 261 20.95 10.22 21.77
CA ASP A 261 22.36 10.26 22.21
C ASP A 261 23.33 10.01 21.08
N GLU A 262 23.01 9.03 20.23
CA GLU A 262 23.85 8.67 19.10
C GLU A 262 23.03 8.37 17.84
N VAL A 263 23.60 8.69 16.68
CA VAL A 263 22.96 8.46 15.38
C VAL A 263 23.98 7.84 14.42
N TYR A 264 23.66 6.68 13.89
CA TYR A 264 24.50 5.89 12.99
C TYR A 264 23.92 5.78 11.59
N ASP A 265 24.81 5.68 10.60
CA ASP A 265 24.44 5.34 9.23
C ASP A 265 24.50 3.81 9.04
N THR A 266 23.38 3.19 8.70
CA THR A 266 23.28 1.75 8.45
C THR A 266 24.19 1.27 7.28
N THR A 267 24.74 2.18 6.47
CA THR A 267 25.72 1.82 5.44
C THR A 267 27.00 1.23 6.03
N PHE A 268 27.41 1.63 7.23
CA PHE A 268 28.54 1.03 7.93
C PHE A 268 28.32 -0.46 8.19
N SER A 269 27.17 -0.82 8.72
CA SER A 269 26.82 -2.23 8.96
C SER A 269 26.54 -3.01 7.67
N ALA A 270 26.14 -2.31 6.59
CA ALA A 270 26.05 -2.94 5.27
C ALA A 270 27.41 -3.38 4.75
N ASP A 271 28.47 -2.59 4.98
CA ASP A 271 29.85 -2.99 4.65
C ASP A 271 30.28 -4.23 5.44
N LEU A 272 29.94 -4.29 6.74
CA LEU A 272 30.18 -5.49 7.55
C LEU A 272 29.44 -6.72 7.00
N THR A 273 28.17 -6.56 6.61
CA THR A 273 27.38 -7.65 6.00
C THR A 273 28.05 -8.14 4.71
N ILE A 274 28.55 -7.23 3.86
CA ILE A 274 29.25 -7.60 2.62
C ILE A 274 30.49 -8.40 2.92
N MET A 275 31.27 -8.02 3.92
CA MET A 275 32.49 -8.74 4.31
C MET A 275 32.17 -10.17 4.76
N GLU A 276 31.20 -10.34 5.65
CA GLU A 276 30.79 -11.65 6.15
C GLU A 276 30.16 -12.53 5.06
N GLU A 277 29.25 -12.00 4.27
CA GLU A 277 28.63 -12.75 3.16
C GLU A 277 29.68 -13.13 2.09
N THR A 278 30.67 -12.28 1.84
CA THR A 278 31.76 -12.61 0.90
C THR A 278 32.59 -13.75 1.43
N ALA A 279 32.93 -13.77 2.72
CA ALA A 279 33.66 -14.87 3.34
C ALA A 279 32.86 -16.19 3.24
N GLU A 280 31.59 -16.16 3.58
CA GLU A 280 30.68 -17.31 3.45
C GLU A 280 30.58 -17.78 1.99
N PHE A 281 30.42 -16.87 1.03
CA PHE A 281 30.36 -17.20 -0.39
C PHE A 281 31.62 -17.91 -0.87
N LEU A 282 32.81 -17.40 -0.50
CA LEU A 282 34.07 -18.02 -0.90
C LEU A 282 34.26 -19.42 -0.29
N GLU A 283 33.79 -19.65 0.93
CA GLU A 283 33.76 -20.98 1.52
C GLU A 283 32.83 -21.94 0.77
N ARG A 284 31.63 -21.51 0.44
CA ARG A 284 30.65 -22.30 -0.33
C ARG A 284 31.19 -22.65 -1.72
N VAL A 285 31.85 -21.70 -2.39
CA VAL A 285 32.48 -21.95 -3.69
C VAL A 285 33.60 -22.99 -3.59
N LYS A 286 34.42 -22.92 -2.56
CA LYS A 286 35.51 -23.90 -2.31
C LYS A 286 35.00 -25.31 -2.04
N LYS A 287 33.85 -25.41 -1.33
CA LYS A 287 33.20 -26.69 -0.99
C LYS A 287 32.32 -27.22 -2.15
N GLY A 288 31.86 -26.34 -3.05
CA GLY A 288 30.91 -26.68 -4.11
C GLY A 288 29.49 -26.95 -3.59
N GLU A 289 29.12 -26.37 -2.43
CA GLU A 289 27.85 -26.65 -1.75
C GLU A 289 26.98 -25.39 -1.59
N ASN A 290 25.66 -25.58 -1.55
CA ASN A 290 24.66 -24.54 -1.28
C ASN A 290 24.79 -23.28 -2.18
N LEU A 291 25.02 -23.51 -3.46
CA LEU A 291 25.09 -22.49 -4.49
C LEU A 291 23.82 -22.56 -5.40
N PRO A 292 23.32 -21.41 -5.88
CA PRO A 292 23.78 -20.04 -5.61
C PRO A 292 23.57 -19.63 -4.15
N LEU A 293 24.42 -18.73 -3.62
CA LEU A 293 24.17 -18.09 -2.35
C LEU A 293 23.09 -17.01 -2.53
N LEU A 294 22.05 -17.06 -1.69
CA LEU A 294 20.97 -16.09 -1.63
C LEU A 294 21.16 -15.20 -0.41
N THR A 295 21.16 -13.87 -0.58
CA THR A 295 21.38 -12.96 0.53
C THR A 295 20.23 -12.99 1.55
N SER A 296 20.51 -12.64 2.83
CA SER A 296 19.58 -12.69 3.94
C SER A 296 19.22 -11.30 4.52
N CYS A 297 19.64 -10.22 3.87
CA CYS A 297 19.46 -8.86 4.39
C CYS A 297 18.01 -8.40 4.51
N CYS A 298 17.07 -9.00 3.77
CA CYS A 298 15.65 -8.67 3.83
C CYS A 298 14.85 -9.76 4.59
N PRO A 299 14.34 -9.50 5.80
CA PRO A 299 13.59 -10.49 6.57
C PRO A 299 12.30 -10.95 5.89
N ALA A 300 11.67 -10.10 5.08
CA ALA A 300 10.50 -10.48 4.29
C ALA A 300 10.86 -11.52 3.21
N TRP A 301 12.00 -11.35 2.55
CA TRP A 301 12.54 -12.31 1.59
C TRP A 301 12.89 -13.66 2.26
N VAL A 302 13.60 -13.63 3.37
CA VAL A 302 13.95 -14.83 4.12
C VAL A 302 12.70 -15.61 4.50
N LYS A 303 11.69 -14.93 5.08
CA LYS A 303 10.41 -15.56 5.42
C LYS A 303 9.70 -16.11 4.18
N PHE A 304 9.69 -15.40 3.06
CA PHE A 304 9.07 -15.84 1.82
C PHE A 304 9.69 -17.17 1.32
N VAL A 305 11.04 -17.23 1.28
CA VAL A 305 11.73 -18.46 0.87
C VAL A 305 11.47 -19.61 1.85
N THR A 306 11.52 -19.33 3.15
CA THR A 306 11.26 -20.35 4.17
C THR A 306 9.85 -20.93 4.09
N ASP A 307 8.86 -20.10 3.77
CA ASP A 307 7.46 -20.52 3.70
C ASP A 307 7.09 -21.16 2.35
N GLN A 308 7.69 -20.72 1.25
CA GLN A 308 7.26 -21.10 -0.11
C GLN A 308 8.27 -21.98 -0.87
N TYR A 309 9.57 -21.89 -0.53
CA TYR A 309 10.66 -22.50 -1.29
C TYR A 309 11.68 -23.18 -0.35
N GLN A 310 11.21 -24.15 0.43
CA GLN A 310 12.01 -24.81 1.47
C GLN A 310 13.30 -25.45 0.94
N ASP A 311 13.33 -25.89 -0.31
CA ASP A 311 14.53 -26.46 -0.96
C ASP A 311 15.66 -25.45 -1.09
N PHE A 312 15.38 -24.14 -1.09
CA PHE A 312 16.37 -23.07 -1.17
C PHE A 312 16.81 -22.53 0.21
N VAL A 313 16.25 -23.01 1.30
CA VAL A 313 16.64 -22.58 2.65
C VAL A 313 18.15 -22.79 2.90
N PRO A 314 18.81 -23.92 2.50
CA PRO A 314 20.24 -24.07 2.63
C PRO A 314 21.07 -23.07 1.83
N ASN A 315 20.47 -22.48 0.79
CA ASN A 315 21.12 -21.48 -0.06
C ASN A 315 21.11 -20.07 0.55
N ILE A 316 20.21 -19.80 1.52
CA ILE A 316 20.17 -18.49 2.18
C ILE A 316 21.47 -18.27 2.98
N SER A 317 22.00 -17.05 2.93
CA SER A 317 23.12 -16.62 3.76
C SER A 317 22.76 -16.71 5.25
N THR A 318 23.74 -17.08 6.07
CA THR A 318 23.61 -17.09 7.53
C THR A 318 23.84 -15.72 8.16
N CYS A 319 24.26 -14.73 7.38
CA CYS A 319 24.53 -13.36 7.85
C CYS A 319 23.26 -12.66 8.31
N ARG A 320 23.39 -11.82 9.34
CA ARG A 320 22.31 -10.92 9.77
C ARG A 320 22.14 -9.78 8.75
N SER A 321 20.95 -9.17 8.76
CA SER A 321 20.72 -7.95 7.97
C SER A 321 21.64 -6.82 8.45
N PRO A 322 21.94 -5.80 7.62
CA PRO A 322 22.67 -4.61 8.05
C PRO A 322 22.12 -3.97 9.33
N GLN A 323 20.80 -3.93 9.47
CA GLN A 323 20.17 -3.46 10.70
C GLN A 323 20.54 -4.36 11.89
N GLY A 324 20.48 -5.68 11.73
CA GLY A 324 20.81 -6.63 12.78
C GLY A 324 22.32 -6.78 13.06
N MET A 325 23.19 -6.28 12.18
CA MET A 325 24.65 -6.20 12.43
C MET A 325 25.02 -4.98 13.28
N MET A 326 24.18 -3.94 13.28
CA MET A 326 24.38 -2.70 14.05
C MET A 326 23.82 -2.80 15.47
N SER A 327 22.84 -3.69 15.72
CA SER A 327 22.09 -3.79 17.00
C SER A 327 22.70 -4.83 17.99
#